data_8e526bdaa1dd9b94457202a9fb0272f3
#
_entry.id   8e526bdaa1dd9b94457202a9fb0272f3
#
_cell.length_a   1.000
_cell.length_b   1.000
_cell.length_c   1.000
_cell.angle_alpha   90.00
_cell.angle_beta   90.00
_cell.angle_gamma   90.00
#
_symmetry.space_group_name_H-M   'P 1'
#
loop_
_entity.id
_entity.type
_entity.pdbx_description
1 polymer ?
#
loop_
_entity_poly.entity_id
_entity_poly.type
_entity_poly.pdbx_seq_one_letter_code
_entity_poly.pdbx_strand_id
1 'polypeptide(L)'
;MQNNLVPFIEFRGVGKQYDGKHAVRDLDLTIYQGEFFVLVGGSGSGKSTTLRMINALIEPTDGNVYLHGKRIKDYDIRQLRHQIGYVLQQIALFPTMTVAENIELMPDVLGWPKAERKTRVNELLELVELDPAHYRDRYPHELSGGEQQRIGILRAIAAKPQVLLMDEPFSALDPLVRTVLQDQIAMIHQKFGTTIVFVTHDMQEAAKLACRIGVMHNGKLVQIGTPEEIKKQPANDYVQSLFSTADAPDAERIINQFLRLDKQGQEAVRRAVL
;
A
#
# COMPACT_ATOMS: atom_id res chain seq x y z
N MET A 1 18.18 -23.15 3.75
CA MET A 1 18.94 -22.18 2.95
C MET A 1 18.73 -20.82 3.59
N GLN A 2 19.77 -20.21 4.16
CA GLN A 2 19.69 -18.82 4.65
C GLN A 2 19.58 -17.95 3.38
N ASN A 3 18.38 -17.46 3.09
CA ASN A 3 18.21 -16.39 2.12
C ASN A 3 19.04 -15.21 2.65
N ASN A 4 20.08 -14.81 1.92
CA ASN A 4 20.77 -13.55 2.17
C ASN A 4 19.79 -12.39 1.93
N LEU A 5 19.08 -12.00 2.99
CA LEU A 5 18.15 -10.88 2.95
C LEU A 5 18.95 -9.58 2.75
N VAL A 6 18.80 -8.95 1.60
CA VAL A 6 19.51 -7.71 1.27
C VAL A 6 18.65 -6.53 1.76
N PRO A 7 19.15 -5.70 2.70
CA PRO A 7 18.46 -4.48 3.11
C PRO A 7 18.20 -3.57 1.91
N PHE A 8 16.94 -3.13 1.77
CA PHE A 8 16.52 -2.36 0.60
C PHE A 8 16.01 -0.96 0.98
N ILE A 9 15.12 -0.90 1.98
CA ILE A 9 14.65 0.34 2.59
C ILE A 9 14.99 0.26 4.08
N GLU A 10 15.62 1.30 4.61
CA GLU A 10 15.97 1.35 6.02
C GLU A 10 15.54 2.69 6.62
N PHE A 11 14.86 2.62 7.76
CA PHE A 11 14.60 3.74 8.65
C PHE A 11 15.55 3.62 9.85
N ARG A 12 16.30 4.67 10.16
CA ARG A 12 17.27 4.69 11.25
C ARG A 12 16.97 5.85 12.18
N GLY A 13 16.39 5.57 13.35
CA GLY A 13 15.98 6.53 14.37
C GLY A 13 15.04 7.61 13.83
N VAL A 14 14.10 7.22 12.95
CA VAL A 14 13.27 8.19 12.22
C VAL A 14 12.14 8.71 13.08
N GLY A 15 12.04 10.04 13.19
CA GLY A 15 10.95 10.77 13.80
C GLY A 15 10.27 11.72 12.81
N LYS A 16 8.96 11.95 13.01
CA LYS A 16 8.21 13.02 12.34
C LYS A 16 7.28 13.72 13.29
N GLN A 17 7.41 15.04 13.33
CA GLN A 17 6.55 15.91 14.13
C GLN A 17 5.78 16.86 13.23
N TYR A 18 4.53 17.17 13.63
CA TYR A 18 3.69 18.22 13.09
C TYR A 18 3.15 19.03 14.27
N ASP A 19 3.39 20.32 14.30
CA ASP A 19 2.92 21.24 15.35
C ASP A 19 3.17 20.70 16.79
N GLY A 20 4.37 20.20 17.01
CA GLY A 20 4.78 19.63 18.31
C GLY A 20 4.21 18.23 18.63
N LYS A 21 3.38 17.65 17.76
CA LYS A 21 2.85 16.29 17.93
C LYS A 21 3.64 15.31 17.08
N HIS A 22 4.07 14.22 17.70
CA HIS A 22 4.77 13.16 16.98
C HIS A 22 3.78 12.28 16.19
N ALA A 23 3.93 12.26 14.88
CA ALA A 23 3.26 11.31 14.01
C ALA A 23 4.06 9.99 13.88
N VAL A 24 5.40 10.07 13.95
CA VAL A 24 6.30 8.90 13.99
C VAL A 24 7.40 9.20 15.02
N ARG A 25 7.80 8.18 15.79
CA ARG A 25 8.81 8.28 16.88
C ARG A 25 9.80 7.13 16.81
N ASP A 26 11.10 7.46 16.81
CA ASP A 26 12.20 6.49 16.92
C ASP A 26 11.98 5.22 16.09
N LEU A 27 11.64 5.41 14.81
CA LEU A 27 11.38 4.30 13.92
C LEU A 27 12.68 3.72 13.41
N ASP A 28 12.98 2.48 13.83
CA ASP A 28 13.98 1.62 13.23
C ASP A 28 13.29 0.47 12.51
N LEU A 29 13.46 0.40 11.20
CA LEU A 29 12.81 -0.58 10.34
C LEU A 29 13.69 -0.90 9.15
N THR A 30 13.88 -2.20 8.86
CA THR A 30 14.50 -2.67 7.63
C THR A 30 13.51 -3.49 6.82
N ILE A 31 13.32 -3.11 5.55
CA ILE A 31 12.55 -3.84 4.55
C ILE A 31 13.53 -4.38 3.53
N TYR A 32 13.39 -5.66 3.16
CA TYR A 32 14.32 -6.36 2.31
C TYR A 32 13.90 -6.33 0.84
N GLN A 33 14.86 -6.52 -0.06
CA GLN A 33 14.60 -6.56 -1.49
C GLN A 33 13.64 -7.71 -1.85
N GLY A 34 12.64 -7.42 -2.68
CA GLY A 34 11.63 -8.39 -3.09
C GLY A 34 10.64 -8.78 -1.98
N GLU A 35 10.66 -8.11 -0.84
CA GLU A 35 9.75 -8.38 0.26
C GLU A 35 8.36 -7.74 0.00
N PHE A 36 7.29 -8.46 0.36
CA PHE A 36 5.96 -7.87 0.55
C PHE A 36 5.81 -7.50 2.02
N PHE A 37 6.12 -6.25 2.36
CA PHE A 37 6.05 -5.75 3.73
C PHE A 37 4.78 -4.96 3.96
N VAL A 38 4.05 -5.27 5.04
CA VAL A 38 2.81 -4.58 5.39
C VAL A 38 2.96 -3.81 6.69
N LEU A 39 2.61 -2.53 6.69
CA LEU A 39 2.42 -1.73 7.88
C LEU A 39 0.94 -1.72 8.27
N VAL A 40 0.62 -2.24 9.45
CA VAL A 40 -0.75 -2.29 9.97
C VAL A 40 -0.88 -1.49 11.26
N GLY A 41 -2.09 -0.99 11.53
CA GLY A 41 -2.38 -0.24 12.77
C GLY A 41 -3.59 0.67 12.61
N GLY A 42 -4.09 1.21 13.71
CA GLY A 42 -5.24 2.11 13.73
C GLY A 42 -5.02 3.42 12.96
N SER A 43 -6.09 4.20 12.75
CA SER A 43 -5.99 5.53 12.16
C SER A 43 -5.07 6.43 13.01
N GLY A 44 -4.25 7.24 12.36
CA GLY A 44 -3.31 8.14 13.04
C GLY A 44 -2.08 7.44 13.66
N SER A 45 -1.86 6.13 13.46
CA SER A 45 -0.69 5.44 14.01
C SER A 45 0.64 5.77 13.32
N GLY A 46 0.64 6.53 12.22
CA GLY A 46 1.85 6.98 11.53
C GLY A 46 2.18 6.23 10.24
N LYS A 47 1.39 5.25 9.81
CA LYS A 47 1.63 4.39 8.62
C LYS A 47 1.83 5.17 7.32
N SER A 48 0.84 5.99 6.94
CA SER A 48 0.90 6.79 5.71
C SER A 48 2.02 7.83 5.76
N THR A 49 2.34 8.37 6.94
CA THR A 49 3.48 9.26 7.15
C THR A 49 4.79 8.51 6.88
N THR A 50 4.93 7.29 7.43
CA THR A 50 6.09 6.41 7.20
C THR A 50 6.23 6.08 5.71
N LEU A 51 5.13 5.69 5.05
CA LEU A 51 5.13 5.37 3.63
C LEU A 51 5.59 6.56 2.77
N ARG A 52 5.08 7.77 3.08
CA ARG A 52 5.39 9.00 2.33
C ARG A 52 6.81 9.52 2.55
N MET A 53 7.52 9.05 3.56
CA MET A 53 8.94 9.35 3.73
C MET A 53 9.82 8.57 2.74
N ILE A 54 9.38 7.40 2.25
CA ILE A 54 10.16 6.59 1.30
C ILE A 54 10.28 7.29 -0.06
N ASN A 55 9.24 7.97 -0.53
CA ASN A 55 9.24 8.70 -1.82
C ASN A 55 9.52 10.20 -1.68
N ALA A 56 10.03 10.62 -0.51
CA ALA A 56 10.33 12.01 -0.18
C ALA A 56 9.14 12.98 -0.42
N LEU A 57 7.89 12.52 -0.19
CA LEU A 57 6.73 13.43 -0.08
C LEU A 57 6.67 14.09 1.29
N ILE A 58 7.27 13.44 2.30
CA ILE A 58 7.41 13.96 3.66
C ILE A 58 8.88 13.77 4.04
N GLU A 59 9.49 14.83 4.56
CA GLU A 59 10.84 14.74 5.14
C GLU A 59 10.73 14.37 6.62
N PRO A 60 11.57 13.45 7.12
CA PRO A 60 11.67 13.17 8.54
C PRO A 60 12.14 14.43 9.31
N THR A 61 11.69 14.60 10.55
CA THR A 61 12.21 15.63 11.47
C THR A 61 13.52 15.17 12.07
N ASP A 62 13.61 13.89 12.42
CA ASP A 62 14.78 13.26 13.02
C ASP A 62 15.12 11.96 12.28
N GLY A 63 16.38 11.52 12.36
CA GLY A 63 16.87 10.30 11.75
C GLY A 63 17.00 10.40 10.23
N ASN A 64 17.14 9.27 9.57
CA ASN A 64 17.31 9.19 8.11
C ASN A 64 16.62 7.96 7.53
N VAL A 65 16.07 8.11 6.32
CA VAL A 65 15.57 7.01 5.50
C VAL A 65 16.57 6.73 4.38
N TYR A 66 16.81 5.45 4.11
CA TYR A 66 17.74 4.98 3.09
C TYR A 66 17.00 4.10 2.08
N LEU A 67 17.39 4.22 0.82
CA LEU A 67 17.01 3.31 -0.25
C LEU A 67 18.31 2.81 -0.89
N HIS A 68 18.52 1.49 -0.98
CA HIS A 68 19.78 0.89 -1.45
C HIS A 68 21.03 1.44 -0.73
N GLY A 69 20.96 1.63 0.57
CA GLY A 69 22.07 2.17 1.36
C GLY A 69 22.38 3.66 1.17
N LYS A 70 21.71 4.35 0.23
CA LYS A 70 21.85 5.81 0.03
C LYS A 70 20.70 6.53 0.72
N ARG A 71 21.01 7.61 1.45
CA ARG A 71 19.98 8.42 2.12
C ARG A 71 19.04 9.04 1.10
N ILE A 72 17.73 9.00 1.37
CA ILE A 72 16.71 9.54 0.46
C ILE A 72 16.92 11.02 0.16
N LYS A 73 17.33 11.81 1.14
CA LYS A 73 17.62 13.24 0.96
C LYS A 73 18.81 13.55 0.02
N ASP A 74 19.66 12.56 -0.25
CA ASP A 74 20.84 12.73 -1.12
C ASP A 74 20.53 12.31 -2.58
N TYR A 75 19.32 11.84 -2.86
CA TYR A 75 18.88 11.55 -4.23
C TYR A 75 18.45 12.82 -4.96
N ASP A 76 18.62 12.83 -6.28
CA ASP A 76 17.78 13.65 -7.14
C ASP A 76 16.33 13.16 -7.01
N ILE A 77 15.41 14.06 -6.68
CA ILE A 77 14.03 13.71 -6.35
C ILE A 77 13.27 13.05 -7.52
N ARG A 78 13.60 13.42 -8.76
CA ARG A 78 12.98 12.83 -9.95
C ARG A 78 13.49 11.41 -10.15
N GLN A 79 14.82 11.21 -10.05
CA GLN A 79 15.45 9.90 -10.16
C GLN A 79 14.96 8.94 -9.06
N LEU A 80 14.76 9.43 -7.83
CA LEU A 80 14.16 8.66 -6.75
C LEU A 80 12.75 8.20 -7.13
N ARG A 81 11.89 9.12 -7.54
CA ARG A 81 10.49 8.84 -7.85
C ARG A 81 10.28 7.99 -9.09
N HIS A 82 11.22 8.00 -10.04
CA HIS A 82 11.20 7.09 -11.19
C HIS A 82 11.39 5.62 -10.81
N GLN A 83 11.99 5.35 -9.65
CA GLN A 83 12.21 3.99 -9.13
C GLN A 83 11.05 3.49 -8.28
N ILE A 84 10.06 4.35 -7.99
CA ILE A 84 8.99 4.09 -7.03
C ILE A 84 7.63 4.22 -7.72
N GLY A 85 6.88 3.13 -7.76
CA GLY A 85 5.45 3.16 -8.07
C GLY A 85 4.65 3.55 -6.82
N TYR A 86 3.60 4.36 -6.98
CA TYR A 86 2.78 4.77 -5.84
C TYR A 86 1.29 4.65 -6.15
N VAL A 87 0.60 3.84 -5.36
CA VAL A 87 -0.85 3.68 -5.38
C VAL A 87 -1.43 4.45 -4.21
N LEU A 88 -2.22 5.46 -4.51
CA LEU A 88 -2.85 6.33 -3.53
C LEU A 88 -4.14 5.69 -2.99
N GLN A 89 -4.55 6.06 -1.79
CA GLN A 89 -5.82 5.67 -1.18
C GLN A 89 -7.03 6.08 -2.05
N GLN A 90 -7.00 7.29 -2.59
CA GLN A 90 -8.00 7.73 -3.58
C GLN A 90 -7.51 7.41 -4.98
N ILE A 91 -8.41 6.88 -5.81
CA ILE A 91 -8.13 6.60 -7.22
C ILE A 91 -7.82 7.93 -7.91
N ALA A 92 -6.58 8.09 -8.36
CA ALA A 92 -6.09 9.34 -8.96
C ALA A 92 -5.74 9.14 -10.45
N LEU A 93 -6.64 8.52 -11.23
CA LEU A 93 -6.49 8.46 -12.68
C LEU A 93 -6.67 9.85 -13.28
N PHE A 94 -5.94 10.13 -14.36
CA PHE A 94 -6.14 11.35 -15.12
C PHE A 94 -7.44 11.22 -15.93
N PRO A 95 -8.47 12.01 -15.62
CA PRO A 95 -9.81 11.82 -16.21
C PRO A 95 -9.89 12.14 -17.69
N THR A 96 -8.93 12.92 -18.20
CA THR A 96 -8.81 13.32 -19.61
C THR A 96 -7.95 12.37 -20.45
N MET A 97 -7.37 11.35 -19.83
CA MET A 97 -6.55 10.32 -20.48
C MET A 97 -7.32 9.01 -20.52
N THR A 98 -7.14 8.25 -21.59
CA THR A 98 -7.64 6.89 -21.72
C THR A 98 -6.95 5.95 -20.73
N VAL A 99 -7.43 4.73 -20.60
CA VAL A 99 -6.79 3.66 -19.82
C VAL A 99 -5.35 3.43 -20.28
N ALA A 100 -5.14 3.32 -21.60
CA ALA A 100 -3.80 3.11 -22.17
C ALA A 100 -2.86 4.28 -21.81
N GLU A 101 -3.31 5.52 -22.01
CA GLU A 101 -2.52 6.72 -21.68
C GLU A 101 -2.22 6.84 -20.20
N ASN A 102 -3.16 6.48 -19.32
CA ASN A 102 -2.89 6.41 -17.87
C ASN A 102 -1.81 5.39 -17.54
N ILE A 103 -1.86 4.18 -18.11
CA ILE A 103 -0.89 3.12 -17.85
C ILE A 103 0.49 3.49 -18.42
N GLU A 104 0.56 3.98 -19.66
CA GLU A 104 1.83 4.27 -20.32
C GLU A 104 2.50 5.57 -19.88
N LEU A 105 1.87 6.37 -19.02
CA LEU A 105 2.36 7.68 -18.61
C LEU A 105 3.82 7.65 -18.10
N MET A 106 4.13 6.78 -17.16
CA MET A 106 5.50 6.70 -16.64
C MET A 106 6.49 6.09 -17.62
N PRO A 107 6.20 5.01 -18.36
CA PRO A 107 7.00 4.58 -19.49
C PRO A 107 7.28 5.67 -20.53
N ASP A 108 6.30 6.54 -20.83
CA ASP A 108 6.49 7.67 -21.75
C ASP A 108 7.46 8.72 -21.19
N VAL A 109 7.25 9.12 -19.94
CA VAL A 109 8.16 10.06 -19.23
C VAL A 109 9.59 9.52 -19.17
N LEU A 110 9.77 8.21 -19.10
CA LEU A 110 11.08 7.54 -19.12
C LEU A 110 11.63 7.32 -20.54
N GLY A 111 10.93 7.76 -21.57
CA GLY A 111 11.39 7.71 -22.97
C GLY A 111 11.28 6.32 -23.62
N TRP A 112 10.40 5.44 -23.15
CA TRP A 112 10.21 4.13 -23.77
C TRP A 112 9.65 4.27 -25.18
N PRO A 113 10.10 3.46 -26.14
CA PRO A 113 9.56 3.45 -27.49
C PRO A 113 8.04 3.18 -27.51
N LYS A 114 7.29 3.86 -28.38
CA LYS A 114 5.83 3.73 -28.48
C LYS A 114 5.35 2.28 -28.66
N ALA A 115 6.08 1.48 -29.43
CA ALA A 115 5.75 0.07 -29.64
C ALA A 115 5.87 -0.74 -28.35
N GLU A 116 6.92 -0.50 -27.55
CA GLU A 116 7.15 -1.17 -26.27
C GLU A 116 6.07 -0.77 -25.23
N ARG A 117 5.71 0.51 -25.18
CA ARG A 117 4.62 1.01 -24.32
C ARG A 117 3.30 0.32 -24.65
N LYS A 118 2.95 0.23 -25.96
CA LYS A 118 1.72 -0.44 -26.40
C LYS A 118 1.69 -1.91 -25.97
N THR A 119 2.79 -2.63 -26.16
CA THR A 119 2.92 -4.03 -25.73
C THR A 119 2.75 -4.13 -24.21
N ARG A 120 3.42 -3.25 -23.44
CA ARG A 120 3.36 -3.23 -21.98
C ARG A 120 1.94 -2.98 -21.47
N VAL A 121 1.20 -2.05 -22.07
CA VAL A 121 -0.21 -1.79 -21.73
C VAL A 121 -1.05 -3.05 -21.89
N ASN A 122 -0.93 -3.74 -23.04
CA ASN A 122 -1.70 -4.95 -23.29
C ASN A 122 -1.35 -6.07 -22.29
N GLU A 123 -0.06 -6.33 -22.07
CA GLU A 123 0.41 -7.31 -21.06
C GLU A 123 -0.17 -7.05 -19.67
N LEU A 124 -0.23 -5.78 -19.28
CA LEU A 124 -0.72 -5.41 -17.95
C LEU A 124 -2.24 -5.53 -17.85
N LEU A 125 -2.98 -5.15 -18.89
CA LEU A 125 -4.44 -5.32 -18.91
C LEU A 125 -4.82 -6.81 -18.86
N GLU A 126 -4.18 -7.65 -19.66
CA GLU A 126 -4.38 -9.10 -19.64
C GLU A 126 -4.07 -9.69 -18.26
N LEU A 127 -3.03 -9.21 -17.58
CA LEU A 127 -2.63 -9.67 -16.24
C LEU A 127 -3.72 -9.51 -15.19
N VAL A 128 -4.60 -8.51 -15.34
CA VAL A 128 -5.72 -8.26 -14.42
C VAL A 128 -7.08 -8.62 -15.06
N GLU A 129 -7.07 -9.47 -16.09
CA GLU A 129 -8.28 -9.98 -16.76
C GLU A 129 -9.15 -8.88 -17.40
N LEU A 130 -8.52 -7.81 -17.89
CA LEU A 130 -9.16 -6.76 -18.69
C LEU A 130 -8.73 -6.91 -20.15
N ASP A 131 -9.66 -7.21 -21.04
CA ASP A 131 -9.38 -7.35 -22.47
C ASP A 131 -8.86 -6.03 -23.07
N PRO A 132 -7.63 -5.98 -23.58
CA PRO A 132 -7.08 -4.75 -24.17
C PRO A 132 -7.92 -4.17 -25.28
N ALA A 133 -8.59 -5.00 -26.08
CA ALA A 133 -9.43 -4.53 -27.20
C ALA A 133 -10.65 -3.73 -26.72
N HIS A 134 -11.15 -4.04 -25.52
CA HIS A 134 -12.32 -3.38 -24.95
C HIS A 134 -11.98 -2.24 -23.98
N TYR A 135 -10.83 -2.30 -23.28
CA TYR A 135 -10.54 -1.39 -22.18
C TYR A 135 -9.55 -0.27 -22.49
N ARG A 136 -8.59 -0.48 -23.41
CA ARG A 136 -7.47 0.44 -23.60
C ARG A 136 -7.88 1.87 -23.99
N ASP A 137 -8.95 2.03 -24.76
CA ASP A 137 -9.40 3.31 -25.31
C ASP A 137 -10.54 3.95 -24.48
N ARG A 138 -10.98 3.29 -23.38
CA ARG A 138 -11.95 3.86 -22.44
C ARG A 138 -11.35 4.95 -21.58
N TYR A 139 -12.19 5.84 -21.09
CA TYR A 139 -11.85 6.86 -20.13
C TYR A 139 -12.22 6.40 -18.71
N PRO A 140 -11.60 6.98 -17.64
CA PRO A 140 -11.89 6.60 -16.26
C PRO A 140 -13.37 6.65 -15.88
N HIS A 141 -14.15 7.60 -16.37
CA HIS A 141 -15.58 7.73 -16.08
C HIS A 141 -16.45 6.60 -16.65
N GLU A 142 -15.92 5.81 -17.59
CA GLU A 142 -16.59 4.64 -18.17
C GLU A 142 -16.30 3.34 -17.43
N LEU A 143 -15.53 3.42 -16.32
CA LEU A 143 -15.06 2.30 -15.52
C LEU A 143 -15.74 2.28 -14.15
N SER A 144 -16.02 1.08 -13.63
CA SER A 144 -16.38 0.89 -12.23
C SER A 144 -15.22 1.28 -11.29
N GLY A 145 -15.50 1.55 -10.02
CA GLY A 145 -14.47 1.90 -9.03
C GLY A 145 -13.38 0.81 -8.90
N GLY A 146 -13.76 -0.46 -8.95
CA GLY A 146 -12.80 -1.57 -8.93
C GLY A 146 -11.91 -1.64 -10.16
N GLU A 147 -12.46 -1.39 -11.36
CA GLU A 147 -11.68 -1.30 -12.59
C GLU A 147 -10.73 -0.11 -12.56
N GLN A 148 -11.18 1.06 -12.11
CA GLN A 148 -10.31 2.23 -11.93
C GLN A 148 -9.14 1.93 -10.99
N GLN A 149 -9.39 1.20 -9.89
CA GLN A 149 -8.34 0.79 -8.95
C GLN A 149 -7.33 -0.14 -9.61
N ARG A 150 -7.78 -1.13 -10.40
CA ARG A 150 -6.89 -1.99 -11.20
C ARG A 150 -5.99 -1.14 -12.10
N ILE A 151 -6.56 -0.21 -12.87
CA ILE A 151 -5.79 0.68 -13.76
C ILE A 151 -4.79 1.52 -12.97
N GLY A 152 -5.17 2.03 -11.78
CA GLY A 152 -4.26 2.77 -10.88
C GLY A 152 -3.05 1.94 -10.45
N ILE A 153 -3.25 0.66 -10.14
CA ILE A 153 -2.18 -0.29 -9.83
C ILE A 153 -1.30 -0.55 -11.05
N LEU A 154 -1.91 -0.82 -12.22
CA LEU A 154 -1.18 -1.06 -13.48
C LEU A 154 -0.32 0.15 -13.85
N ARG A 155 -0.83 1.37 -13.72
CA ARG A 155 -0.07 2.61 -13.92
C ARG A 155 1.16 2.67 -13.02
N ALA A 156 1.00 2.30 -11.74
CA ALA A 156 2.10 2.36 -10.78
C ALA A 156 3.23 1.35 -11.09
N ILE A 157 2.91 0.20 -11.71
CA ILE A 157 3.90 -0.85 -12.05
C ILE A 157 4.36 -0.83 -13.50
N ALA A 158 3.78 0.03 -14.36
CA ALA A 158 4.01 0.01 -15.80
C ALA A 158 5.48 0.18 -16.17
N ALA A 159 6.16 1.10 -15.50
CA ALA A 159 7.57 1.42 -15.71
C ALA A 159 8.55 0.46 -15.01
N LYS A 160 8.08 -0.67 -14.47
CA LYS A 160 8.87 -1.66 -13.74
C LYS A 160 9.64 -1.04 -12.55
N PRO A 161 8.94 -0.38 -11.61
CA PRO A 161 9.60 0.25 -10.47
C PRO A 161 10.27 -0.81 -9.58
N GLN A 162 11.29 -0.40 -8.83
CA GLN A 162 11.96 -1.25 -7.85
C GLN A 162 11.15 -1.41 -6.56
N VAL A 163 10.35 -0.38 -6.24
CA VAL A 163 9.46 -0.33 -5.07
C VAL A 163 8.05 0.04 -5.51
N LEU A 164 7.07 -0.64 -4.94
CA LEU A 164 5.67 -0.28 -5.05
C LEU A 164 5.14 0.11 -3.67
N LEU A 165 4.76 1.36 -3.50
CA LEU A 165 4.14 1.89 -2.30
C LEU A 165 2.62 1.89 -2.47
N MET A 166 1.88 1.39 -1.48
CA MET A 166 0.42 1.33 -1.51
C MET A 166 -0.16 1.86 -0.20
N ASP A 167 -0.93 2.95 -0.27
CA ASP A 167 -1.55 3.60 0.88
C ASP A 167 -3.05 3.26 0.92
N GLU A 168 -3.44 2.26 1.71
CA GLU A 168 -4.82 1.76 1.89
C GLU A 168 -5.59 1.54 0.56
N PRO A 169 -5.04 0.80 -0.41
CA PRO A 169 -5.60 0.75 -1.77
C PRO A 169 -6.97 0.07 -1.86
N PHE A 170 -7.44 -0.59 -0.82
CA PHE A 170 -8.70 -1.35 -0.83
C PHE A 170 -9.79 -0.74 0.05
N SER A 171 -9.53 0.39 0.73
CA SER A 171 -10.42 0.94 1.77
C SER A 171 -11.83 1.32 1.28
N ALA A 172 -11.98 1.64 -0.01
CA ALA A 172 -13.25 2.10 -0.62
C ALA A 172 -13.94 1.02 -1.48
N LEU A 173 -13.47 -0.25 -1.42
CA LEU A 173 -13.94 -1.33 -2.27
C LEU A 173 -14.88 -2.27 -1.52
N ASP A 174 -15.85 -2.82 -2.24
CA ASP A 174 -16.68 -3.91 -1.73
C ASP A 174 -15.85 -5.19 -1.49
N PRO A 175 -16.30 -6.10 -0.61
CA PRO A 175 -15.53 -7.27 -0.20
C PRO A 175 -15.12 -8.20 -1.35
N LEU A 176 -15.99 -8.36 -2.37
CA LEU A 176 -15.71 -9.26 -3.49
C LEU A 176 -14.61 -8.70 -4.39
N VAL A 177 -14.73 -7.43 -4.79
CA VAL A 177 -13.71 -6.74 -5.60
C VAL A 177 -12.38 -6.66 -4.85
N ARG A 178 -12.42 -6.42 -3.53
CA ARG A 178 -11.24 -6.42 -2.66
C ARG A 178 -10.49 -7.75 -2.74
N THR A 179 -11.18 -8.88 -2.61
CA THR A 179 -10.56 -10.21 -2.66
C THR A 179 -9.86 -10.45 -3.99
N VAL A 180 -10.52 -10.13 -5.11
CA VAL A 180 -9.93 -10.26 -6.45
C VAL A 180 -8.67 -9.41 -6.61
N LEU A 181 -8.70 -8.16 -6.14
CA LEU A 181 -7.54 -7.26 -6.22
C LEU A 181 -6.37 -7.71 -5.35
N GLN A 182 -6.63 -8.26 -4.17
CA GLN A 182 -5.59 -8.85 -3.32
C GLN A 182 -4.87 -10.00 -4.06
N ASP A 183 -5.63 -10.89 -4.70
CA ASP A 183 -5.06 -12.02 -5.46
C ASP A 183 -4.24 -11.52 -6.66
N GLN A 184 -4.72 -10.50 -7.36
CA GLN A 184 -3.98 -9.88 -8.47
C GLN A 184 -2.68 -9.22 -8.01
N ILE A 185 -2.67 -8.52 -6.87
CA ILE A 185 -1.44 -7.92 -6.32
C ILE A 185 -0.45 -8.99 -5.87
N ALA A 186 -0.91 -10.08 -5.24
CA ALA A 186 -0.07 -11.21 -4.88
C ALA A 186 0.58 -11.84 -6.13
N MET A 187 -0.19 -12.01 -7.21
CA MET A 187 0.31 -12.50 -8.51
C MET A 187 1.33 -11.52 -9.13
N ILE A 188 1.07 -10.22 -9.08
CA ILE A 188 2.00 -9.18 -9.56
C ILE A 188 3.33 -9.27 -8.79
N HIS A 189 3.27 -9.38 -7.46
CA HIS A 189 4.46 -9.53 -6.63
C HIS A 189 5.26 -10.78 -6.97
N GLN A 190 4.60 -11.94 -7.10
CA GLN A 190 5.26 -13.20 -7.50
C GLN A 190 5.89 -13.12 -8.89
N LYS A 191 5.20 -12.49 -9.86
CA LYS A 191 5.66 -12.41 -11.24
C LYS A 191 6.85 -11.47 -11.43
N PHE A 192 6.87 -10.34 -10.73
CA PHE A 192 7.88 -9.29 -10.96
C PHE A 192 8.94 -9.19 -9.86
N GLY A 193 8.74 -9.78 -8.70
CA GLY A 193 9.68 -9.71 -7.56
C GLY A 193 9.90 -8.30 -7.03
N THR A 194 8.97 -7.36 -7.32
CA THR A 194 9.05 -5.96 -6.87
C THR A 194 8.90 -5.89 -5.36
N THR A 195 9.72 -5.09 -4.69
CA THR A 195 9.53 -4.82 -3.26
C THR A 195 8.23 -4.03 -3.06
N ILE A 196 7.34 -4.52 -2.20
CA ILE A 196 6.07 -3.85 -1.92
C ILE A 196 6.04 -3.37 -0.47
N VAL A 197 5.70 -2.10 -0.27
CA VAL A 197 5.36 -1.56 1.05
C VAL A 197 3.89 -1.17 1.04
N PHE A 198 3.10 -1.91 1.78
CA PHE A 198 1.65 -1.81 1.79
C PHE A 198 1.16 -1.31 3.15
N VAL A 199 0.27 -0.33 3.16
CA VAL A 199 -0.35 0.21 4.36
C VAL A 199 -1.81 -0.17 4.39
N THR A 200 -2.26 -0.71 5.53
CA THR A 200 -3.67 -1.02 5.78
C THR A 200 -4.01 -0.89 7.26
N HIS A 201 -5.29 -0.79 7.57
CA HIS A 201 -5.81 -0.97 8.93
C HIS A 201 -6.46 -2.35 9.12
N ASP A 202 -6.52 -3.16 8.05
CA ASP A 202 -7.13 -4.49 8.05
C ASP A 202 -6.06 -5.58 8.23
N MET A 203 -6.17 -6.32 9.35
CA MET A 203 -5.24 -7.39 9.68
C MET A 203 -5.41 -8.63 8.80
N GLN A 204 -6.61 -8.85 8.21
CA GLN A 204 -6.83 -9.95 7.26
C GLN A 204 -6.07 -9.71 5.96
N GLU A 205 -6.08 -8.46 5.45
CA GLU A 205 -5.27 -8.08 4.29
C GLU A 205 -3.78 -8.30 4.56
N ALA A 206 -3.31 -7.84 5.75
CA ALA A 206 -1.93 -8.02 6.16
C ALA A 206 -1.56 -9.51 6.26
N ALA A 207 -2.38 -10.33 6.89
CA ALA A 207 -2.13 -11.76 7.05
C ALA A 207 -2.14 -12.54 5.72
N LYS A 208 -2.96 -12.09 4.75
CA LYS A 208 -3.05 -12.73 3.43
C LYS A 208 -1.85 -12.40 2.53
N LEU A 209 -1.36 -11.16 2.57
CA LEU A 209 -0.43 -10.63 1.57
C LEU A 209 1.03 -10.56 2.05
N ALA A 210 1.25 -10.38 3.35
CA ALA A 210 2.57 -10.03 3.87
C ALA A 210 3.52 -11.22 3.97
N CYS A 211 4.77 -11.01 3.56
CA CYS A 211 5.91 -11.82 4.05
C CYS A 211 6.20 -11.49 5.52
N ARG A 212 6.22 -10.19 5.85
CA ARG A 212 6.34 -9.67 7.21
C ARG A 212 5.40 -8.48 7.43
N ILE A 213 4.96 -8.34 8.67
CA ILE A 213 4.09 -7.25 9.14
C ILE A 213 4.85 -6.40 10.15
N GLY A 214 4.75 -5.08 10.02
CA GLY A 214 5.09 -4.13 11.05
C GLY A 214 3.82 -3.55 11.67
N VAL A 215 3.63 -3.72 12.97
CA VAL A 215 2.48 -3.17 13.70
C VAL A 215 2.84 -1.80 14.25
N MET A 216 2.11 -0.77 13.82
CA MET A 216 2.28 0.60 14.31
C MET A 216 1.18 1.00 15.28
N HIS A 217 1.57 1.62 16.39
CA HIS A 217 0.65 2.19 17.38
C HIS A 217 1.20 3.50 17.95
N ASN A 218 0.39 4.57 17.95
CA ASN A 218 0.76 5.88 18.50
C ASN A 218 2.13 6.40 18.01
N GLY A 219 2.41 6.24 16.71
CA GLY A 219 3.64 6.70 16.07
C GLY A 219 4.85 5.80 16.31
N LYS A 220 4.72 4.66 16.97
CA LYS A 220 5.81 3.71 17.23
C LYS A 220 5.58 2.39 16.51
N LEU A 221 6.66 1.76 16.10
CA LEU A 221 6.67 0.38 15.66
C LEU A 221 6.69 -0.53 16.89
N VAL A 222 5.60 -1.28 17.10
CA VAL A 222 5.38 -2.07 18.31
C VAL A 222 5.89 -3.50 18.15
N GLN A 223 5.73 -4.06 16.96
CA GLN A 223 6.15 -5.43 16.65
C GLN A 223 6.42 -5.58 15.16
N ILE A 224 7.39 -6.44 14.83
CA ILE A 224 7.65 -6.92 13.47
C ILE A 224 7.76 -8.44 13.53
N GLY A 225 7.20 -9.13 12.53
CA GLY A 225 7.31 -10.57 12.36
C GLY A 225 6.48 -11.07 11.18
N THR A 226 6.51 -12.37 10.94
CA THR A 226 5.56 -13.00 10.03
C THR A 226 4.14 -12.94 10.62
N PRO A 227 3.09 -13.05 9.81
CA PRO A 227 1.71 -13.11 10.32
C PRO A 227 1.52 -14.15 11.43
N GLU A 228 2.12 -15.33 11.26
CA GLU A 228 2.03 -16.44 12.21
C GLU A 228 2.77 -16.15 13.52
N GLU A 229 3.96 -15.55 13.45
CA GLU A 229 4.73 -15.18 14.65
C GLU A 229 3.97 -14.15 15.47
N ILE A 230 3.44 -13.10 14.84
CA ILE A 230 2.71 -12.04 15.54
C ILE A 230 1.40 -12.59 16.14
N LYS A 231 0.69 -13.47 15.42
CA LYS A 231 -0.54 -14.12 15.91
C LYS A 231 -0.29 -15.02 17.12
N LYS A 232 0.83 -15.78 17.10
CA LYS A 232 1.19 -16.70 18.20
C LYS A 232 1.73 -15.99 19.44
N GLN A 233 2.47 -14.91 19.23
CA GLN A 233 3.17 -14.18 20.31
C GLN A 233 2.96 -12.66 20.13
N PRO A 234 1.74 -12.14 20.35
CA PRO A 234 1.49 -10.71 20.29
C PRO A 234 2.27 -10.00 21.40
N ALA A 235 2.96 -8.89 21.05
CA ALA A 235 3.80 -8.14 21.98
C ALA A 235 3.00 -7.46 23.11
N ASN A 236 1.72 -7.21 22.91
CA ASN A 236 0.81 -6.61 23.90
C ASN A 236 -0.66 -6.79 23.48
N ASP A 237 -1.58 -6.36 24.37
CA ASP A 237 -3.03 -6.47 24.17
C ASP A 237 -3.53 -5.75 22.90
N TYR A 238 -2.89 -4.64 22.52
CA TYR A 238 -3.23 -3.92 21.29
C TYR A 238 -2.97 -4.80 20.05
N VAL A 239 -1.80 -5.41 19.96
CA VAL A 239 -1.46 -6.34 18.87
C VAL A 239 -2.42 -7.53 18.86
N GLN A 240 -2.69 -8.11 20.03
CA GLN A 240 -3.64 -9.21 20.16
C GLN A 240 -5.05 -8.82 19.66
N SER A 241 -5.51 -7.62 20.00
CA SER A 241 -6.84 -7.13 19.60
C SER A 241 -7.01 -6.98 18.10
N LEU A 242 -5.94 -6.71 17.33
CA LEU A 242 -6.00 -6.63 15.86
C LEU A 242 -6.36 -7.98 15.23
N PHE A 243 -5.85 -9.08 15.77
CA PHE A 243 -6.20 -10.43 15.29
C PHE A 243 -7.58 -10.87 15.72
N SER A 244 -8.00 -10.57 16.94
CA SER A 244 -9.34 -10.92 17.43
C SER A 244 -10.45 -10.30 16.58
N THR A 245 -10.21 -9.09 16.06
CA THR A 245 -11.15 -8.42 15.14
C THR A 245 -11.13 -9.05 13.74
N ALA A 246 -10.00 -9.61 13.33
CA ALA A 246 -9.83 -10.26 12.03
C ALA A 246 -10.46 -11.67 11.98
N ASP A 247 -10.42 -12.41 13.07
CA ASP A 247 -10.99 -13.77 13.16
C ASP A 247 -12.51 -13.77 13.47
N ALA A 248 -13.12 -12.61 13.75
CA ALA A 248 -14.56 -12.50 14.02
C ALA A 248 -15.39 -12.69 12.75
N PRO A 249 -16.53 -13.42 12.80
CA PRO A 249 -17.49 -13.46 11.70
C PRO A 249 -17.89 -12.04 11.27
N ASP A 250 -18.21 -11.85 9.97
CA ASP A 250 -18.51 -10.52 9.42
C ASP A 250 -19.55 -9.74 10.25
N ALA A 251 -20.55 -10.44 10.82
CA ALA A 251 -21.55 -9.83 11.71
C ALA A 251 -20.93 -9.28 13.00
N GLU A 252 -20.03 -10.02 13.65
CA GLU A 252 -19.34 -9.56 14.86
C GLU A 252 -18.35 -8.43 14.55
N ARG A 253 -17.72 -8.44 13.37
CA ARG A 253 -16.86 -7.35 12.89
C ARG A 253 -17.65 -6.05 12.73
N ILE A 254 -18.84 -6.12 12.12
CA ILE A 254 -19.74 -4.97 11.96
C ILE A 254 -20.21 -4.47 13.33
N ILE A 255 -20.60 -5.37 14.23
CA ILE A 255 -20.99 -5.02 15.60
C ILE A 255 -19.84 -4.33 16.34
N ASN A 256 -18.63 -4.86 16.28
CA ASN A 256 -17.45 -4.28 16.94
C ASN A 256 -17.05 -2.91 16.33
N GLN A 257 -17.19 -2.73 15.02
CA GLN A 257 -17.02 -1.42 14.38
C GLN A 257 -18.09 -0.43 14.85
N PHE A 258 -19.34 -0.83 14.91
CA PHE A 258 -20.45 -0.02 15.41
C PHE A 258 -20.25 0.41 16.87
N LEU A 259 -19.80 -0.49 17.74
CA LEU A 259 -19.56 -0.19 19.16
C LEU A 259 -18.37 0.79 19.38
N ARG A 260 -17.45 0.89 18.43
CA ARG A 260 -16.31 1.83 18.46
C ARG A 260 -16.65 3.25 17.99
N LEU A 261 -17.81 3.44 17.37
CA LEU A 261 -18.28 4.77 17.00
C LEU A 261 -18.71 5.55 18.26
N ASP A 262 -18.54 6.86 18.22
CA ASP A 262 -19.14 7.74 19.21
C ASP A 262 -20.68 7.69 19.15
N LYS A 263 -21.35 8.29 20.13
CA LYS A 263 -22.83 8.27 20.21
C LYS A 263 -23.49 8.84 18.95
N GLN A 264 -22.90 9.86 18.32
CA GLN A 264 -23.42 10.46 17.08
C GLN A 264 -23.28 9.51 15.89
N GLY A 265 -22.13 8.82 15.75
CA GLY A 265 -21.89 7.83 14.71
C GLY A 265 -22.79 6.61 14.85
N GLN A 266 -23.01 6.11 16.08
CA GLN A 266 -23.93 5.01 16.33
C GLN A 266 -25.38 5.37 15.97
N GLU A 267 -25.80 6.60 16.26
CA GLU A 267 -27.15 7.09 15.95
C GLU A 267 -27.34 7.31 14.43
N ALA A 268 -26.31 7.78 13.74
CA ALA A 268 -26.31 7.89 12.28
C ALA A 268 -26.46 6.52 11.58
N VAL A 269 -25.71 5.52 12.04
CA VAL A 269 -25.82 4.13 11.51
C VAL A 269 -27.21 3.54 11.80
N ARG A 270 -27.77 3.73 12.99
CA ARG A 270 -29.14 3.27 13.31
C ARG A 270 -30.19 3.89 12.39
N ARG A 271 -30.08 5.18 12.06
CA ARG A 271 -31.00 5.85 11.14
C ARG A 271 -30.87 5.40 9.68
N ALA A 272 -29.68 4.92 9.28
CA ALA A 272 -29.43 4.47 7.92
C ALA A 272 -29.87 3.01 7.67
N VAL A 273 -30.04 2.21 8.74
CA VAL A 273 -30.37 0.78 8.68
C VAL A 273 -31.84 0.51 9.02
N LEU A 274 -32.55 1.45 9.66
CA LEU A 274 -33.99 1.42 9.94
C LEU A 274 -34.76 2.31 8.96
#